data_91e67c8dac8e3ce1aaf791e55dcac97e
#
_entry.id   91e67c8dac8e3ce1aaf791e55dcac97e
#
_cell.length_a   1.000
_cell.length_b   1.000
_cell.length_c   1.000
_cell.angle_alpha   90.00
_cell.angle_beta   90.00
_cell.angle_gamma   90.00
#
_symmetry.space_group_name_H-M   'P 1'
#
loop_
_entity.id
_entity.type
_entity.pdbx_description
1 polymer ?
#
loop_
_entity_poly.entity_id
_entity_poly.type
_entity_poly.pdbx_seq_one_letter_code
_entity_poly.pdbx_strand_id
1 'polypeptide(L)'
;MGNQFQNKPLTKEKNILLSEIDRKKRKRKLVLATLALFGALGMAGVMGAVSLHQASAKCWDVEVKVIYADSSVFLTNDDLLKSIQPHLDSIQNFPLQQIDLNTIHRAVTKTNAVKNAGVFTTVDGRCVIEVEQRVPAVRVFNRHGESFYMDSEGYTFPANYRTAVRLPVVTGNIEEGVIKDSYLADEWVFKSCMDDVLRLAQFIAASEFWSAQIEQIFLNANGDFEAITRVGDHQVIIGDANDLEVKFKKWMAFYANTIQSKDLNANTCLLRSLISIKM
;
A
#
# COMPACT_ATOMS: atom_id res chain seq x y z
N MET A 1 -47.43 -85.38 46.82
CA MET A 1 -45.97 -85.27 46.89
C MET A 1 -45.61 -83.98 46.20
N GLY A 2 -45.48 -82.90 46.98
CA GLY A 2 -45.13 -81.58 46.45
C GLY A 2 -43.68 -81.30 46.62
N ASN A 3 -43.01 -80.95 45.57
CA ASN A 3 -41.63 -80.46 45.57
C ASN A 3 -41.64 -78.93 45.70
N GLN A 4 -41.31 -78.43 46.88
CA GLN A 4 -40.95 -77.01 47.07
C GLN A 4 -39.51 -76.75 46.67
N PHE A 5 -39.32 -76.14 45.53
CA PHE A 5 -38.01 -75.54 45.20
C PHE A 5 -37.89 -74.24 45.96
N GLN A 6 -36.95 -74.21 46.95
CA GLN A 6 -36.56 -73.01 47.64
C GLN A 6 -35.77 -72.08 46.69
N ASN A 7 -36.37 -70.95 46.31
CA ASN A 7 -35.71 -69.87 45.71
C ASN A 7 -34.77 -69.16 46.74
N LYS A 8 -33.56 -69.55 46.78
CA LYS A 8 -32.45 -68.88 47.56
C LYS A 8 -32.05 -67.59 46.92
N PRO A 9 -31.70 -66.49 47.66
CA PRO A 9 -31.66 -65.15 47.21
C PRO A 9 -30.36 -64.82 46.44
N LEU A 10 -30.35 -65.07 45.15
CA LEU A 10 -29.33 -64.56 44.20
C LEU A 10 -29.30 -63.01 44.08
N THR A 11 -30.25 -62.34 44.71
CA THR A 11 -30.47 -60.90 44.63
C THR A 11 -29.50 -60.09 45.52
N LYS A 12 -29.05 -60.66 46.67
CA LYS A 12 -28.19 -59.91 47.61
C LYS A 12 -26.75 -59.80 47.12
N GLU A 13 -26.20 -60.87 46.57
CA GLU A 13 -24.80 -60.82 46.02
C GLU A 13 -24.71 -59.93 44.78
N LYS A 14 -25.72 -60.01 43.89
CA LYS A 14 -25.76 -59.15 42.67
C LYS A 14 -25.88 -57.67 43.02
N ASN A 15 -26.60 -57.32 44.04
CA ASN A 15 -26.75 -55.95 44.51
C ASN A 15 -25.43 -55.43 45.18
N ILE A 16 -24.73 -56.26 45.87
CA ILE A 16 -23.41 -55.90 46.45
C ILE A 16 -22.39 -55.72 45.34
N LEU A 17 -22.36 -56.58 44.33
CA LEU A 17 -21.43 -56.47 43.19
C LEU A 17 -21.72 -55.21 42.36
N LEU A 18 -22.97 -54.89 42.12
CA LEU A 18 -23.40 -53.66 41.40
C LEU A 18 -23.01 -52.42 42.20
N SER A 19 -23.17 -52.41 43.49
CA SER A 19 -22.79 -51.29 44.37
C SER A 19 -21.27 -51.06 44.36
N GLU A 20 -20.45 -52.11 44.30
CA GLU A 20 -19.00 -52.01 44.20
C GLU A 20 -18.55 -51.48 42.83
N ILE A 21 -19.19 -51.95 41.77
CA ILE A 21 -18.92 -51.43 40.38
C ILE A 21 -19.30 -49.94 40.30
N ASP A 22 -20.40 -49.52 40.83
CA ASP A 22 -20.80 -48.11 40.84
C ASP A 22 -19.90 -47.26 41.73
N ARG A 23 -19.40 -47.80 42.84
CA ARG A 23 -18.43 -47.13 43.70
C ARG A 23 -17.08 -46.95 42.98
N LYS A 24 -16.60 -47.97 42.24
CA LYS A 24 -15.39 -47.87 41.41
C LYS A 24 -15.57 -46.89 40.25
N LYS A 25 -16.73 -46.87 39.57
CA LYS A 25 -17.04 -45.88 38.52
C LYS A 25 -17.10 -44.46 39.07
N ARG A 26 -17.73 -44.25 40.24
CA ARG A 26 -17.72 -42.92 40.90
C ARG A 26 -16.34 -42.47 41.30
N LYS A 27 -15.50 -43.35 41.87
CA LYS A 27 -14.12 -43.02 42.17
C LYS A 27 -13.28 -42.66 40.94
N ARG A 28 -13.43 -43.41 39.81
CA ARG A 28 -12.77 -43.07 38.54
C ARG A 28 -13.25 -41.74 37.97
N LYS A 29 -14.54 -41.44 38.01
CA LYS A 29 -15.05 -40.12 37.60
C LYS A 29 -14.54 -39.00 38.47
N LEU A 30 -14.45 -39.20 39.79
CA LEU A 30 -13.86 -38.21 40.71
C LEU A 30 -12.37 -37.97 40.44
N VAL A 31 -11.58 -39.01 40.20
CA VAL A 31 -10.18 -38.91 39.88
C VAL A 31 -9.95 -38.20 38.51
N LEU A 32 -10.79 -38.52 37.52
CA LEU A 32 -10.77 -37.84 36.22
C LEU A 32 -11.17 -36.36 36.33
N ALA A 33 -12.18 -36.06 37.15
CA ALA A 33 -12.61 -34.69 37.39
C ALA A 33 -11.56 -33.86 38.13
N THR A 34 -10.88 -34.45 39.12
CA THR A 34 -9.76 -33.76 39.80
C THR A 34 -8.53 -33.54 38.91
N LEU A 35 -8.18 -34.52 38.06
CA LEU A 35 -7.12 -34.38 37.07
C LEU A 35 -7.49 -33.30 36.04
N ALA A 36 -8.74 -33.26 35.57
CA ALA A 36 -9.19 -32.20 34.65
C ALA A 36 -9.15 -30.81 35.31
N LEU A 37 -9.54 -30.73 36.60
CA LEU A 37 -9.48 -29.47 37.35
C LEU A 37 -8.02 -28.97 37.51
N PHE A 38 -7.10 -29.87 37.88
CA PHE A 38 -5.68 -29.53 37.99
C PHE A 38 -5.06 -29.15 36.63
N GLY A 39 -5.46 -29.82 35.55
CA GLY A 39 -5.09 -29.47 34.19
C GLY A 39 -5.56 -28.06 33.79
N ALA A 40 -6.85 -27.76 34.09
CA ALA A 40 -7.42 -26.44 33.81
C ALA A 40 -6.76 -25.33 34.67
N LEU A 41 -6.48 -25.57 35.94
CA LEU A 41 -5.75 -24.64 36.81
C LEU A 41 -4.30 -24.43 36.36
N GLY A 42 -3.61 -25.47 35.90
CA GLY A 42 -2.27 -25.37 35.35
C GLY A 42 -2.26 -24.54 34.08
N MET A 43 -3.23 -24.75 33.18
CA MET A 43 -3.38 -24.00 31.93
C MET A 43 -3.71 -22.53 32.17
N ALA A 44 -4.59 -22.25 33.15
CA ALA A 44 -4.90 -20.88 33.58
C ALA A 44 -3.67 -20.18 34.20
N GLY A 45 -2.86 -20.90 34.96
CA GLY A 45 -1.60 -20.39 35.54
C GLY A 45 -0.58 -20.04 34.46
N VAL A 46 -0.40 -20.88 33.45
CA VAL A 46 0.50 -20.61 32.31
C VAL A 46 -0.01 -19.41 31.49
N MET A 47 -1.30 -19.35 31.20
CA MET A 47 -1.92 -18.20 30.50
C MET A 47 -1.74 -16.90 31.29
N GLY A 48 -1.94 -16.95 32.62
CA GLY A 48 -1.73 -15.80 33.50
C GLY A 48 -0.27 -15.33 33.52
N ALA A 49 0.69 -16.27 33.58
CA ALA A 49 2.13 -15.92 33.57
C ALA A 49 2.55 -15.31 32.24
N VAL A 50 2.05 -15.80 31.09
CA VAL A 50 2.33 -15.23 29.78
C VAL A 50 1.75 -13.82 29.65
N SER A 51 0.53 -13.58 30.13
CA SER A 51 -0.08 -12.25 30.07
C SER A 51 0.61 -11.24 30.96
N LEU A 52 1.10 -11.63 32.14
CA LEU A 52 1.86 -10.77 33.02
C LEU A 52 3.25 -10.44 32.43
N HIS A 53 3.88 -11.38 31.74
CA HIS A 53 5.17 -11.14 31.11
C HIS A 53 5.02 -10.17 29.91
N GLN A 54 3.98 -10.31 29.10
CA GLN A 54 3.66 -9.36 28.02
C GLN A 54 3.30 -7.97 28.56
N ALA A 55 2.64 -7.87 29.69
CA ALA A 55 2.26 -6.59 30.30
C ALA A 55 3.45 -5.76 30.78
N SER A 56 4.58 -6.40 31.09
CA SER A 56 5.80 -5.75 31.56
C SER A 56 6.85 -5.50 30.47
N ALA A 57 6.62 -5.99 29.26
CA ALA A 57 7.53 -5.78 28.15
C ALA A 57 7.57 -4.30 27.75
N LYS A 58 8.78 -3.74 27.67
CA LYS A 58 9.03 -2.35 27.24
C LYS A 58 9.53 -2.33 25.81
N CYS A 59 9.23 -1.25 25.10
CA CYS A 59 9.82 -0.99 23.78
C CYS A 59 11.30 -0.62 23.96
N TRP A 60 12.18 -1.51 23.52
CA TRP A 60 13.63 -1.28 23.62
C TRP A 60 14.22 -0.86 22.26
N ASP A 61 13.55 -1.15 21.16
CA ASP A 61 14.02 -0.83 19.81
C ASP A 61 12.85 -0.51 18.86
N VAL A 62 13.13 0.32 17.85
CA VAL A 62 12.20 0.65 16.77
C VAL A 62 12.85 0.25 15.45
N GLU A 63 12.29 -0.76 14.82
CA GLU A 63 12.73 -1.27 13.53
C GLU A 63 11.87 -0.68 12.41
N VAL A 64 12.52 -0.01 11.43
CA VAL A 64 11.85 0.53 10.24
C VAL A 64 12.24 -0.29 9.03
N LYS A 65 11.22 -0.74 8.28
CA LYS A 65 11.37 -1.48 7.03
C LYS A 65 10.63 -0.76 5.92
N VAL A 66 11.38 -0.23 4.94
CA VAL A 66 10.78 0.34 3.74
C VAL A 66 10.78 -0.73 2.65
N ILE A 67 9.58 -1.00 2.12
CA ILE A 67 9.33 -1.93 1.02
C ILE A 67 9.28 -1.11 -0.27
N TYR A 68 10.15 -1.45 -1.20
CA TYR A 68 10.25 -0.82 -2.51
C TYR A 68 9.60 -1.72 -3.55
N ALA A 69 8.63 -1.18 -4.29
CA ALA A 69 7.96 -1.92 -5.37
C ALA A 69 8.81 -1.98 -6.65
N ASP A 70 9.75 -1.05 -6.78
CA ASP A 70 10.73 -0.99 -7.89
C ASP A 70 12.13 -0.65 -7.37
N SER A 71 13.09 -0.44 -8.27
CA SER A 71 14.47 -0.07 -7.94
C SER A 71 14.65 1.40 -7.51
N SER A 72 13.59 2.19 -7.52
CA SER A 72 13.63 3.62 -7.23
C SER A 72 13.49 3.87 -5.74
N VAL A 73 14.51 4.47 -5.12
CA VAL A 73 14.53 4.77 -3.69
C VAL A 73 14.23 6.25 -3.49
N PHE A 74 13.01 6.59 -3.07
CA PHE A 74 12.60 7.96 -2.74
C PHE A 74 12.58 8.22 -1.24
N LEU A 75 12.33 7.19 -0.46
CA LEU A 75 12.23 7.24 0.99
C LEU A 75 13.22 6.26 1.58
N THR A 76 14.17 6.75 2.36
CA THR A 76 15.08 5.88 3.12
C THR A 76 14.56 5.66 4.53
N ASN A 77 15.05 4.60 5.20
CA ASN A 77 14.75 4.37 6.62
C ASN A 77 15.08 5.60 7.47
N ASP A 78 16.22 6.25 7.17
CA ASP A 78 16.67 7.44 7.91
C ASP A 78 15.75 8.66 7.70
N ASP A 79 15.24 8.86 6.47
CA ASP A 79 14.33 9.96 6.18
C ASP A 79 13.00 9.76 6.90
N LEU A 80 12.50 8.52 6.92
CA LEU A 80 11.29 8.19 7.65
C LEU A 80 11.48 8.36 9.15
N LEU A 81 12.55 7.80 9.72
CA LEU A 81 12.87 7.95 11.13
C LEU A 81 12.92 9.41 11.55
N LYS A 82 13.60 10.28 10.78
CA LYS A 82 13.65 11.73 11.05
C LYS A 82 12.28 12.38 11.04
N SER A 83 11.39 11.98 10.11
CA SER A 83 10.05 12.57 10.00
C SER A 83 9.15 12.22 11.18
N ILE A 84 9.32 11.05 11.78
CA ILE A 84 8.52 10.55 12.91
C ILE A 84 9.25 10.61 14.26
N GLN A 85 10.49 11.11 14.30
CA GLN A 85 11.32 11.17 15.52
C GLN A 85 10.58 11.74 16.74
N PRO A 86 9.81 12.85 16.65
CA PRO A 86 9.08 13.40 17.79
C PRO A 86 8.09 12.41 18.43
N HIS A 87 7.57 11.47 17.63
CA HIS A 87 6.65 10.43 18.09
C HIS A 87 7.40 9.21 18.65
N LEU A 88 8.63 8.96 18.16
CA LEU A 88 9.47 7.84 18.62
C LEU A 88 10.12 8.11 19.97
N ASP A 89 10.56 9.33 20.22
CA ASP A 89 11.19 9.72 21.50
C ASP A 89 10.26 9.49 22.69
N SER A 90 8.94 9.54 22.45
CA SER A 90 7.92 9.34 23.48
C SER A 90 7.65 7.86 23.80
N ILE A 91 8.13 6.91 23.00
CA ILE A 91 7.82 5.48 23.17
C ILE A 91 9.00 4.62 23.61
N GLN A 92 10.23 5.13 23.53
CA GLN A 92 11.41 4.40 24.00
C GLN A 92 11.31 4.14 25.50
N ASN A 93 11.50 2.90 25.92
CA ASN A 93 11.33 2.40 27.28
C ASN A 93 9.91 2.44 27.85
N PHE A 94 8.90 2.78 27.03
CA PHE A 94 7.50 2.71 27.44
C PHE A 94 6.98 1.26 27.41
N PRO A 95 6.04 0.89 28.31
CA PRO A 95 5.38 -0.40 28.23
C PRO A 95 4.66 -0.56 26.89
N LEU A 96 4.86 -1.70 26.20
CA LEU A 96 4.29 -1.94 24.86
C LEU A 96 2.78 -1.72 24.80
N GLN A 97 2.06 -2.08 25.87
CA GLN A 97 0.60 -1.93 25.94
C GLN A 97 0.12 -0.48 26.02
N GLN A 98 0.99 0.46 26.38
CA GLN A 98 0.67 1.88 26.51
C GLN A 98 1.09 2.71 25.30
N ILE A 99 1.75 2.09 24.32
CA ILE A 99 2.15 2.77 23.09
C ILE A 99 0.92 2.98 22.20
N ASP A 100 0.65 4.22 21.87
CA ASP A 100 -0.39 4.56 20.88
C ASP A 100 0.12 4.35 19.45
N LEU A 101 0.00 3.10 18.98
CA LEU A 101 0.39 2.70 17.62
C LEU A 101 -0.39 3.47 16.55
N ASN A 102 -1.62 3.91 16.85
CA ASN A 102 -2.43 4.68 15.90
C ASN A 102 -1.85 6.08 15.66
N THR A 103 -1.27 6.70 16.69
CA THR A 103 -0.61 8.00 16.53
C THR A 103 0.64 7.87 15.69
N ILE A 104 1.45 6.81 15.89
CA ILE A 104 2.62 6.55 15.05
C ILE A 104 2.19 6.24 13.62
N HIS A 105 1.21 5.37 13.42
CA HIS A 105 0.67 5.04 12.10
C HIS A 105 0.21 6.30 11.35
N ARG A 106 -0.54 7.19 12.01
CA ARG A 106 -0.96 8.46 11.40
C ARG A 106 0.22 9.38 11.07
N ALA A 107 1.26 9.41 11.89
CA ALA A 107 2.45 10.21 11.60
C ALA A 107 3.22 9.66 10.39
N VAL A 108 3.33 8.34 10.27
CA VAL A 108 3.98 7.66 9.14
C VAL A 108 3.18 7.89 7.85
N THR A 109 1.86 7.70 7.87
CA THR A 109 1.00 7.85 6.67
C THR A 109 0.91 9.29 6.19
N LYS A 110 1.17 10.28 7.05
CA LYS A 110 1.30 11.69 6.64
C LYS A 110 2.58 12.00 5.85
N THR A 111 3.53 11.08 5.81
CA THR A 111 4.74 11.23 4.99
C THR A 111 4.35 11.00 3.52
N ASN A 112 4.45 12.04 2.70
CA ASN A 112 3.92 12.06 1.33
C ASN A 112 4.39 10.92 0.41
N ALA A 113 5.59 10.37 0.64
CA ALA A 113 6.12 9.25 -0.15
C ALA A 113 5.63 7.87 0.33
N VAL A 114 4.80 7.82 1.36
CA VAL A 114 4.25 6.58 1.90
C VAL A 114 2.94 6.23 1.21
N LYS A 115 2.87 5.04 0.62
CA LYS A 115 1.64 4.50 0.05
C LYS A 115 0.79 3.80 1.10
N ASN A 116 1.45 2.95 1.89
CA ASN A 116 0.81 2.17 2.94
C ASN A 116 1.77 2.00 4.10
N ALA A 117 1.26 1.84 5.31
CA ALA A 117 2.06 1.61 6.50
C ALA A 117 1.41 0.60 7.43
N GLY A 118 2.23 -0.25 8.04
CA GLY A 118 1.88 -1.11 9.15
C GLY A 118 2.71 -0.75 10.36
N VAL A 119 2.09 -0.59 11.53
CA VAL A 119 2.78 -0.36 12.80
C VAL A 119 2.30 -1.38 13.80
N PHE A 120 3.21 -2.19 14.32
CA PHE A 120 2.90 -3.24 15.29
C PHE A 120 4.06 -3.49 16.25
N THR A 121 3.75 -4.10 17.37
CA THR A 121 4.75 -4.50 18.35
C THR A 121 4.97 -6.00 18.29
N THR A 122 6.21 -6.44 18.50
CA THR A 122 6.61 -7.84 18.55
C THR A 122 6.68 -8.33 20.01
N VAL A 123 6.61 -9.64 20.20
CA VAL A 123 6.64 -10.26 21.54
C VAL A 123 7.97 -10.02 22.24
N ASP A 124 9.06 -9.84 21.50
CA ASP A 124 10.41 -9.56 22.00
C ASP A 124 10.64 -8.08 22.38
N GLY A 125 9.63 -7.22 22.24
CA GLY A 125 9.70 -5.83 22.72
C GLY A 125 10.17 -4.82 21.70
N ARG A 126 10.05 -5.11 20.40
CA ARG A 126 10.33 -4.14 19.32
C ARG A 126 9.03 -3.52 18.79
N CYS A 127 9.10 -2.26 18.41
CA CYS A 127 8.09 -1.61 17.58
C CYS A 127 8.55 -1.68 16.13
N VAL A 128 7.77 -2.35 15.29
CA VAL A 128 8.08 -2.51 13.86
C VAL A 128 7.17 -1.59 13.04
N ILE A 129 7.80 -0.81 12.16
CA ILE A 129 7.14 0.11 11.25
C ILE A 129 7.47 -0.38 9.83
N GLU A 130 6.51 -1.01 9.17
CA GLU A 130 6.63 -1.44 7.78
C GLU A 130 5.95 -0.41 6.89
N VAL A 131 6.66 0.05 5.86
CA VAL A 131 6.19 1.12 4.98
C VAL A 131 6.36 0.69 3.54
N GLU A 132 5.28 0.77 2.77
CA GLU A 132 5.31 0.65 1.32
C GLU A 132 5.52 2.05 0.72
N GLN A 133 6.61 2.21 -0.05
CA GLN A 133 6.89 3.45 -0.75
C GLN A 133 5.98 3.62 -1.97
N ARG A 134 5.53 4.85 -2.25
CA ARG A 134 4.83 5.19 -3.49
C ARG A 134 5.76 5.09 -4.69
N VAL A 135 5.20 4.61 -5.80
CA VAL A 135 5.90 4.55 -7.09
C VAL A 135 5.38 5.70 -7.96
N PRO A 136 6.24 6.67 -8.34
CA PRO A 136 5.81 7.76 -9.17
C PRO A 136 5.54 7.30 -10.61
N ALA A 137 4.46 7.81 -11.20
CA ALA A 137 4.09 7.57 -12.60
C ALA A 137 4.48 8.73 -13.51
N VAL A 138 4.52 9.96 -12.99
CA VAL A 138 4.83 11.17 -13.74
C VAL A 138 5.51 12.20 -12.85
N ARG A 139 6.37 13.01 -13.44
CA ARG A 139 6.95 14.20 -12.81
C ARG A 139 6.29 15.45 -13.39
N VAL A 140 5.78 16.30 -12.54
CA VAL A 140 5.07 17.52 -12.92
C VAL A 140 5.89 18.74 -12.47
N PHE A 141 5.98 19.75 -13.34
CA PHE A 141 6.46 21.10 -13.03
C PHE A 141 5.32 22.07 -13.27
N ASN A 142 4.86 22.72 -12.23
CA ASN A 142 3.79 23.70 -12.35
C ASN A 142 4.33 25.08 -12.77
N ARG A 143 3.42 25.99 -13.12
CA ARG A 143 3.79 27.36 -13.54
C ARG A 143 4.42 28.21 -12.42
N HIS A 144 4.32 27.76 -11.15
CA HIS A 144 4.94 28.44 -10.01
C HIS A 144 6.38 28.00 -9.76
N GLY A 145 6.92 27.10 -10.58
CA GLY A 145 8.27 26.56 -10.45
C GLY A 145 8.41 25.45 -9.43
N GLU A 146 7.29 24.91 -8.91
CA GLU A 146 7.30 23.75 -8.05
C GLU A 146 7.42 22.48 -8.88
N SER A 147 8.14 21.50 -8.36
CA SER A 147 8.26 20.17 -8.97
C SER A 147 7.79 19.11 -8.00
N PHE A 148 6.94 18.24 -8.49
CA PHE A 148 6.40 17.13 -7.71
C PHE A 148 6.18 15.88 -8.54
N TYR A 149 6.05 14.74 -7.86
CA TYR A 149 5.66 13.48 -8.47
C TYR A 149 4.17 13.22 -8.25
N MET A 150 3.58 12.45 -9.15
CA MET A 150 2.25 11.88 -9.01
C MET A 150 2.34 10.38 -9.29
N ASP A 151 1.72 9.55 -8.43
CA ASP A 151 1.64 8.11 -8.62
C ASP A 151 0.48 7.71 -9.55
N SER A 152 0.36 6.40 -9.81
CA SER A 152 -0.70 5.86 -10.67
C SER A 152 -2.12 5.97 -10.09
N GLU A 153 -2.24 6.27 -8.80
CA GLU A 153 -3.50 6.48 -8.11
C GLU A 153 -3.87 7.97 -8.03
N GLY A 154 -2.98 8.85 -8.51
CA GLY A 154 -3.20 10.30 -8.53
C GLY A 154 -2.71 11.03 -7.27
N TYR A 155 -2.04 10.36 -6.34
CA TYR A 155 -1.45 11.04 -5.20
C TYR A 155 -0.21 11.82 -5.60
N THR A 156 -0.12 13.06 -5.11
CA THR A 156 1.03 13.93 -5.36
C THR A 156 1.98 13.98 -4.16
N PHE A 157 3.28 14.03 -4.44
CA PHE A 157 4.32 14.15 -3.41
C PHE A 157 5.52 14.94 -3.93
N PRO A 158 6.25 15.66 -3.06
CA PRO A 158 7.35 16.56 -3.47
C PRO A 158 8.45 15.82 -4.23
N ALA A 159 9.01 16.47 -5.25
CA ALA A 159 10.15 15.96 -6.01
C ALA A 159 11.51 16.38 -5.44
N ASN A 160 11.60 16.57 -4.11
CA ASN A 160 12.84 16.93 -3.42
C ASN A 160 13.73 15.72 -3.06
N TYR A 161 13.56 14.61 -3.76
CA TYR A 161 14.26 13.36 -3.49
C TYR A 161 15.55 13.24 -4.29
N ARG A 162 16.52 12.57 -3.70
CA ARG A 162 17.89 12.43 -4.21
C ARG A 162 18.00 11.54 -5.44
N THR A 163 16.96 10.78 -5.74
CA THR A 163 16.96 9.80 -6.83
C THR A 163 16.24 10.36 -8.05
N ALA A 164 16.96 10.48 -9.15
CA ALA A 164 16.36 10.79 -10.44
C ALA A 164 15.76 9.51 -11.04
N VAL A 165 14.45 9.52 -11.30
CA VAL A 165 13.75 8.44 -11.99
C VAL A 165 13.42 8.86 -13.39
N ARG A 166 13.55 7.92 -14.33
CA ARG A 166 13.17 8.16 -15.71
C ARG A 166 11.65 8.02 -15.85
N LEU A 167 10.98 9.16 -15.84
CA LEU A 167 9.53 9.28 -15.92
C LEU A 167 9.14 10.26 -17.03
N PRO A 168 7.92 10.16 -17.57
CA PRO A 168 7.35 11.23 -18.35
C PRO A 168 7.37 12.53 -17.54
N VAL A 169 7.75 13.62 -18.18
CA VAL A 169 7.79 14.95 -17.57
C VAL A 169 6.66 15.78 -18.15
N VAL A 170 5.84 16.39 -17.30
CA VAL A 170 4.78 17.29 -17.71
C VAL A 170 5.06 18.68 -17.17
N THR A 171 4.94 19.68 -18.05
CA THR A 171 5.22 21.09 -17.72
C THR A 171 4.15 21.98 -18.33
N GLY A 172 4.21 23.28 -18.09
CA GLY A 172 3.38 24.26 -18.77
C GLY A 172 2.40 24.97 -17.84
N ASN A 173 1.19 25.24 -18.33
CA ASN A 173 0.18 26.02 -17.63
C ASN A 173 -0.58 25.20 -16.60
N ILE A 174 0.14 24.54 -15.69
CA ILE A 174 -0.38 23.75 -14.58
C ILE A 174 -0.41 24.64 -13.34
N GLU A 175 -1.61 24.86 -12.78
CA GLU A 175 -1.81 25.67 -11.57
C GLU A 175 -1.50 24.89 -10.29
N GLU A 176 -1.75 23.60 -10.32
CA GLU A 176 -1.78 22.70 -9.18
C GLU A 176 -0.37 22.44 -8.65
N GLY A 177 -0.28 22.28 -7.32
CA GLY A 177 0.93 21.91 -6.60
C GLY A 177 0.80 20.61 -5.85
N VAL A 178 1.70 20.38 -4.89
CA VAL A 178 1.60 19.23 -3.98
C VAL A 178 0.43 19.41 -3.04
N ILE A 179 -0.51 18.51 -3.10
CA ILE A 179 -1.61 18.46 -2.14
C ILE A 179 -1.12 17.72 -0.90
N LYS A 180 -1.06 18.46 0.22
CA LYS A 180 -0.77 17.89 1.52
C LYS A 180 -2.06 17.30 2.07
N ASP A 181 -2.07 16.03 2.37
CA ASP A 181 -3.14 15.34 3.12
C ASP A 181 -4.40 14.92 2.36
N SER A 182 -4.53 15.09 1.04
CA SER A 182 -5.75 14.66 0.37
C SER A 182 -5.54 13.84 -0.90
N TYR A 183 -6.50 12.97 -1.11
CA TYR A 183 -6.69 12.17 -2.30
C TYR A 183 -7.26 13.06 -3.40
N LEU A 184 -6.71 13.00 -4.60
CA LEU A 184 -7.18 13.78 -5.76
C LEU A 184 -8.68 13.73 -5.99
N ALA A 185 -9.34 12.62 -5.65
CA ALA A 185 -10.73 12.39 -5.96
C ALA A 185 -11.71 13.38 -5.32
N ASP A 186 -11.40 13.98 -4.16
CA ASP A 186 -12.36 14.78 -3.41
C ASP A 186 -12.18 16.30 -3.55
N GLU A 187 -10.97 16.79 -3.77
CA GLU A 187 -10.71 18.24 -3.87
C GLU A 187 -10.62 18.80 -5.29
N TRP A 188 -10.33 17.93 -6.30
CA TRP A 188 -10.09 18.37 -7.67
C TRP A 188 -11.32 18.29 -8.58
N VAL A 189 -12.50 18.07 -8.04
CA VAL A 189 -13.76 17.85 -8.76
C VAL A 189 -14.15 18.99 -9.72
N PHE A 190 -13.49 20.17 -9.61
CA PHE A 190 -13.81 21.29 -10.49
C PHE A 190 -12.57 21.80 -11.27
N LYS A 191 -12.36 21.27 -12.47
CA LYS A 191 -11.43 21.78 -13.51
C LYS A 191 -9.93 21.50 -13.34
N SER A 192 -9.52 20.43 -12.71
CA SER A 192 -8.11 20.06 -12.69
C SER A 192 -7.71 19.38 -14.01
N CYS A 193 -6.57 19.78 -14.58
CA CYS A 193 -5.95 19.06 -15.69
C CYS A 193 -5.21 17.79 -15.23
N MET A 194 -5.15 17.53 -13.92
CA MET A 194 -4.31 16.45 -13.36
C MET A 194 -4.80 15.06 -13.70
N ASP A 195 -6.13 14.85 -13.84
CA ASP A 195 -6.67 13.59 -14.34
C ASP A 195 -6.23 13.31 -15.78
N ASP A 196 -6.19 14.34 -16.61
CA ASP A 196 -5.71 14.26 -17.98
C ASP A 196 -4.20 13.99 -18.03
N VAL A 197 -3.43 14.66 -17.16
CA VAL A 197 -2.00 14.41 -16.97
C VAL A 197 -1.76 12.96 -16.59
N LEU A 198 -2.52 12.44 -15.63
CA LEU A 198 -2.38 11.06 -15.17
C LEU A 198 -2.71 10.05 -16.28
N ARG A 199 -3.85 10.24 -16.96
CA ARG A 199 -4.27 9.37 -18.07
C ARG A 199 -3.24 9.34 -19.19
N LEU A 200 -2.72 10.51 -19.57
CA LEU A 200 -1.72 10.65 -20.60
C LEU A 200 -0.38 10.02 -20.19
N ALA A 201 0.07 10.24 -18.95
CA ALA A 201 1.29 9.64 -18.43
C ALA A 201 1.21 8.12 -18.36
N GLN A 202 0.07 7.57 -17.88
CA GLN A 202 -0.16 6.13 -17.84
C GLN A 202 -0.18 5.52 -19.25
N PHE A 203 -0.83 6.17 -20.20
CA PHE A 203 -0.87 5.73 -21.59
C PHE A 203 0.52 5.67 -22.20
N ILE A 204 1.34 6.70 -21.98
CA ILE A 204 2.73 6.75 -22.47
C ILE A 204 3.57 5.68 -21.79
N ALA A 205 3.46 5.54 -20.47
CA ALA A 205 4.25 4.57 -19.70
C ALA A 205 3.91 3.10 -20.06
N ALA A 206 2.68 2.83 -20.49
CA ALA A 206 2.25 1.50 -20.94
C ALA A 206 2.89 1.07 -22.27
N SER A 207 3.52 1.99 -23.01
CA SER A 207 4.15 1.73 -24.31
C SER A 207 5.65 2.02 -24.23
N GLU A 208 6.49 1.00 -24.41
CA GLU A 208 7.95 1.15 -24.48
C GLU A 208 8.36 2.13 -25.57
N PHE A 209 7.68 2.08 -26.73
CA PHE A 209 7.94 3.00 -27.85
C PHE A 209 7.68 4.45 -27.45
N TRP A 210 6.50 4.76 -26.92
CA TRP A 210 6.14 6.15 -26.56
C TRP A 210 6.95 6.67 -25.39
N SER A 211 7.22 5.82 -24.41
CA SER A 211 8.13 6.15 -23.29
C SER A 211 9.56 6.49 -23.75
N ALA A 212 10.03 5.86 -24.82
CA ALA A 212 11.33 6.17 -25.42
C ALA A 212 11.30 7.41 -26.30
N GLN A 213 10.18 7.68 -27.00
CA GLN A 213 10.03 8.71 -28.00
C GLN A 213 9.67 10.08 -27.43
N ILE A 214 8.81 10.13 -26.40
CA ILE A 214 8.36 11.38 -25.79
C ILE A 214 9.32 11.78 -24.67
N GLU A 215 9.88 12.98 -24.79
CA GLU A 215 10.77 13.54 -23.78
C GLU A 215 10.00 14.34 -22.75
N GLN A 216 9.01 15.12 -23.21
CA GLN A 216 8.26 16.03 -22.37
C GLN A 216 6.84 16.22 -22.93
N ILE A 217 5.91 16.47 -22.05
CA ILE A 217 4.55 16.91 -22.36
C ILE A 217 4.42 18.35 -21.86
N PHE A 218 3.88 19.23 -22.67
CA PHE A 218 3.65 20.62 -22.35
C PHE A 218 2.15 20.92 -22.39
N LEU A 219 1.60 21.48 -21.31
CA LEU A 219 0.23 22.00 -21.27
C LEU A 219 0.26 23.47 -21.67
N ASN A 220 -0.32 23.80 -22.83
CA ASN A 220 -0.33 25.17 -23.31
C ASN A 220 -1.42 26.02 -22.62
N ALA A 221 -1.47 27.32 -22.93
CA ALA A 221 -2.42 28.25 -22.34
C ALA A 221 -3.89 27.98 -22.77
N ASN A 222 -4.09 27.24 -23.85
CA ASN A 222 -5.44 26.87 -24.33
C ASN A 222 -5.97 25.61 -23.62
N GLY A 223 -5.15 24.91 -22.82
CA GLY A 223 -5.48 23.65 -22.19
C GLY A 223 -5.21 22.42 -23.08
N ASP A 224 -4.47 22.58 -24.18
CA ASP A 224 -4.08 21.46 -25.03
C ASP A 224 -2.73 20.90 -24.60
N PHE A 225 -2.60 19.59 -24.57
CA PHE A 225 -1.34 18.89 -24.36
C PHE A 225 -0.54 18.82 -25.65
N GLU A 226 0.73 19.11 -25.58
CA GLU A 226 1.70 19.09 -26.65
C GLU A 226 2.86 18.16 -26.27
N ALA A 227 3.14 17.15 -27.09
CA ALA A 227 4.27 16.27 -26.86
C ALA A 227 5.51 16.80 -27.58
N ILE A 228 6.61 16.87 -26.83
CA ILE A 228 7.95 17.16 -27.32
C ILE A 228 8.67 15.83 -27.50
N THR A 229 9.14 15.57 -28.71
CA THR A 229 9.75 14.29 -29.04
C THR A 229 11.27 14.33 -28.92
N ARG A 230 11.87 13.20 -28.57
CA ARG A 230 13.32 13.05 -28.45
C ARG A 230 14.02 13.01 -29.82
N VAL A 231 13.33 12.45 -30.81
CA VAL A 231 13.87 12.31 -32.15
C VAL A 231 13.05 13.16 -33.11
N GLY A 232 13.72 14.04 -33.83
CA GLY A 232 13.09 15.04 -34.71
C GLY A 232 12.77 16.34 -33.96
N ASP A 233 12.83 17.43 -34.67
CA ASP A 233 12.59 18.77 -34.13
C ASP A 233 11.13 19.18 -34.38
N HIS A 234 10.19 18.32 -33.88
CA HIS A 234 8.77 18.55 -34.07
C HIS A 234 7.99 18.42 -32.76
N GLN A 235 6.94 19.17 -32.69
CA GLN A 235 6.00 19.21 -31.59
C GLN A 235 4.64 18.67 -32.06
N VAL A 236 4.05 17.79 -31.25
CA VAL A 236 2.79 17.13 -31.60
C VAL A 236 1.69 17.60 -30.66
N ILE A 237 0.68 18.26 -31.22
CA ILE A 237 -0.49 18.71 -30.46
C ILE A 237 -1.42 17.50 -30.26
N ILE A 238 -1.55 17.04 -29.03
CA ILE A 238 -2.43 15.93 -28.64
C ILE A 238 -3.85 16.46 -28.37
N GLY A 239 -3.97 17.70 -27.89
CA GLY A 239 -5.21 18.25 -27.37
C GLY A 239 -5.50 17.74 -25.96
N ASP A 240 -6.73 17.29 -25.71
CA ASP A 240 -7.11 16.68 -24.43
C ASP A 240 -6.65 15.22 -24.29
N ALA A 241 -6.87 14.62 -23.12
CA ALA A 241 -6.52 13.21 -22.85
C ALA A 241 -7.67 12.24 -23.21
N ASN A 242 -8.60 12.62 -24.08
CA ASN A 242 -9.62 11.72 -24.60
C ASN A 242 -9.10 10.99 -25.84
N ASP A 243 -9.62 9.77 -26.09
CA ASP A 243 -9.34 8.97 -27.30
C ASP A 243 -7.84 8.81 -27.62
N LEU A 244 -7.01 8.67 -26.59
CA LEU A 244 -5.55 8.58 -26.74
C LEU A 244 -5.11 7.48 -27.71
N GLU A 245 -5.77 6.31 -27.66
CA GLU A 245 -5.46 5.20 -28.58
C GLU A 245 -5.59 5.63 -30.05
N VAL A 246 -6.66 6.35 -30.37
CA VAL A 246 -6.92 6.81 -31.75
C VAL A 246 -5.91 7.87 -32.15
N LYS A 247 -5.62 8.83 -31.28
CA LYS A 247 -4.66 9.93 -31.50
C LYS A 247 -3.25 9.38 -31.72
N PHE A 248 -2.80 8.51 -30.85
CA PHE A 248 -1.47 7.91 -30.92
C PHE A 248 -1.32 6.93 -32.09
N LYS A 249 -2.40 6.24 -32.48
CA LYS A 249 -2.42 5.41 -33.69
C LYS A 249 -2.26 6.25 -34.96
N LYS A 250 -2.93 7.40 -35.06
CA LYS A 250 -2.73 8.35 -36.15
C LYS A 250 -1.31 8.89 -36.18
N TRP A 251 -0.76 9.21 -35.04
CA TRP A 251 0.62 9.67 -34.91
C TRP A 251 1.62 8.59 -35.37
N MET A 252 1.42 7.33 -34.97
CA MET A 252 2.23 6.20 -35.42
C MET A 252 2.15 6.02 -36.96
N ALA A 253 0.94 6.11 -37.53
CA ALA A 253 0.75 6.02 -39.00
C ALA A 253 1.48 7.15 -39.75
N PHE A 254 1.51 8.35 -39.15
CA PHE A 254 2.31 9.46 -39.69
C PHE A 254 3.79 9.13 -39.69
N TYR A 255 4.34 8.61 -38.58
CA TYR A 255 5.73 8.19 -38.54
C TYR A 255 6.07 7.12 -39.57
N ALA A 256 5.23 6.09 -39.68
CA ALA A 256 5.46 5.04 -40.66
C ALA A 256 5.53 5.55 -42.11
N ASN A 257 4.72 6.54 -42.46
CA ASN A 257 4.72 7.13 -43.78
C ASN A 257 5.85 8.14 -44.01
N THR A 258 6.25 8.88 -42.96
CA THR A 258 7.25 9.96 -43.06
C THR A 258 8.67 9.43 -43.03
N ILE A 259 8.94 8.37 -42.23
CA ILE A 259 10.24 7.71 -42.19
C ILE A 259 10.61 7.13 -43.57
N GLN A 260 9.66 6.71 -44.36
CA GLN A 260 9.89 6.25 -45.74
C GLN A 260 10.28 7.39 -46.68
N SER A 261 9.90 8.64 -46.41
CA SER A 261 10.14 9.81 -47.30
C SER A 261 11.40 10.63 -46.98
N LYS A 262 12.23 10.24 -46.03
CA LYS A 262 13.50 10.88 -45.60
C LYS A 262 13.46 12.36 -45.18
N ASP A 263 12.30 13.00 -45.10
CA ASP A 263 12.16 14.43 -44.78
C ASP A 263 11.41 14.64 -43.43
N LEU A 264 12.04 14.26 -42.32
CA LEU A 264 11.47 14.51 -40.98
C LEU A 264 11.36 16.01 -40.64
N ASN A 265 12.22 16.86 -41.22
CA ASN A 265 12.24 18.28 -40.90
C ASN A 265 11.27 19.14 -41.72
N ALA A 266 10.78 18.66 -42.86
CA ALA A 266 9.88 19.43 -43.74
C ALA A 266 8.40 19.35 -43.36
N ASN A 267 8.01 18.40 -42.47
CA ASN A 267 6.60 18.05 -42.24
C ASN A 267 6.03 18.53 -40.88
N THR A 268 6.72 19.42 -40.15
CA THR A 268 6.22 20.01 -38.89
C THR A 268 4.85 20.70 -39.07
N CYS A 269 4.60 21.24 -40.25
CA CYS A 269 3.35 21.92 -40.55
C CYS A 269 2.17 20.96 -40.79
N LEU A 270 2.42 19.73 -41.28
CA LEU A 270 1.39 18.73 -41.55
C LEU A 270 0.87 18.01 -40.31
N LEU A 271 1.73 17.88 -39.26
CA LEU A 271 1.34 17.31 -37.96
C LEU A 271 0.29 18.16 -37.24
N ARG A 272 0.35 19.49 -37.38
CA ARG A 272 -0.65 20.41 -36.83
C ARG A 272 -2.04 20.18 -37.41
N SER A 273 -2.14 19.79 -38.67
CA SER A 273 -3.42 19.59 -39.33
C SER A 273 -4.05 18.20 -39.16
N LEU A 274 -3.22 17.17 -38.87
CA LEU A 274 -3.67 15.78 -38.77
C LEU A 274 -4.11 15.35 -37.37
N ILE A 275 -3.55 15.96 -36.33
CA ILE A 275 -3.85 15.62 -34.93
C ILE A 275 -4.79 16.66 -34.32
N SER A 276 -4.79 17.90 -34.80
CA SER A 276 -5.75 18.94 -34.44
C SER A 276 -7.13 18.66 -35.03
N ILE A 277 -7.77 17.58 -34.66
CA ILE A 277 -9.21 17.39 -34.87
C ILE A 277 -9.88 17.74 -33.55
N LYS A 278 -10.18 19.03 -33.35
CA LYS A 278 -11.30 19.45 -32.50
C LYS A 278 -12.56 18.95 -33.21
N MET A 279 -13.22 17.93 -32.67
CA MET A 279 -14.66 17.78 -32.84
C MET A 279 -15.38 18.62 -31.78
#